data_1d23d538251cd09fbc00bccc4efa1fa5
#
_entry.id   1d23d538251cd09fbc00bccc4efa1fa5
#
_cell.length_a   1.000
_cell.length_b   1.000
_cell.length_c   1.000
_cell.angle_alpha   90.00
_cell.angle_beta   90.00
_cell.angle_gamma   90.00
#
_symmetry.space_group_name_H-M   'P 1'
#
loop_
_entity.id
_entity.type
_entity.pdbx_description
1 polymer ?
#
loop_
_entity_poly.entity_id
_entity_poly.type
_entity_poly.pdbx_seq_one_letter_code
_entity_poly.pdbx_strand_id
1 'polypeptide(L)'
;MPARKTDKPSKPTVRKPAERTAAEGKGSATLPDTMITGKASSAKAADGDKPVFAYIASLPQPQRGIAERIDALAAKTLPGLQRSVKWGMSYYGVGDGWCFCCGGFAGHVKLMFVNGAALVPVPPVTPVGMGKSTRGVEPESVADLDERQIAEWMKQVAAVPGVGGKKR
;
A
#
# COMPACT_ATOMS: atom_id res chain seq x y z
N MET A 1 35.07 -21.82 32.62
CA MET A 1 34.83 -21.72 32.20
C MET A 1 34.45 -21.21 31.51
N PRO A 2 34.49 -21.01 31.46
CA PRO A 2 34.01 -20.66 30.72
C PRO A 2 33.47 -20.13 29.92
N ALA A 3 33.42 -20.09 29.94
CA ALA A 3 33.04 -19.67 29.22
C ALA A 3 32.52 -19.31 28.43
N ARG A 4 32.50 -19.33 28.45
CA ARG A 4 32.03 -19.11 27.78
C ARG A 4 31.50 -18.52 26.99
N LYS A 5 31.43 -18.36 27.01
CA LYS A 5 30.99 -18.01 26.34
C LYS A 5 30.45 -17.48 25.53
N THR A 6 30.46 -17.43 25.56
CA THR A 6 30.01 -17.02 24.87
C THR A 6 29.46 -16.62 24.01
N ASP A 7 29.26 -16.69 24.02
CA ASP A 7 28.76 -16.44 23.26
C ASP A 7 28.22 -15.92 22.44
N LYS A 8 28.19 -15.78 22.36
CA LYS A 8 27.71 -15.41 21.62
C LYS A 8 27.15 -14.99 20.79
N PRO A 9 27.16 -14.83 20.78
CA PRO A 9 26.54 -14.45 20.00
C PRO A 9 25.87 -14.13 19.19
N SER A 10 25.70 -14.21 19.28
CA SER A 10 25.14 -14.01 18.55
C SER A 10 24.61 -13.61 17.73
N LYS A 11 24.55 -13.52 17.66
CA LYS A 11 24.07 -13.29 16.91
C LYS A 11 23.54 -13.08 16.01
N PRO A 12 23.52 -13.06 16.02
CA PRO A 12 22.92 -12.90 15.17
C PRO A 12 22.20 -12.70 14.39
N THR A 13 21.98 -12.84 14.50
CA THR A 13 21.42 -12.80 13.81
C THR A 13 20.75 -12.47 13.05
N VAL A 14 20.65 -12.36 13.16
CA VAL A 14 20.13 -12.23 12.48
C VAL A 14 19.67 -12.04 11.58
N ARG A 15 19.66 -12.02 11.52
CA ARG A 15 19.45 -12.07 10.75
C ARG A 15 18.90 -12.14 9.85
N LYS A 16 18.54 -12.15 9.96
CA LYS A 16 18.16 -12.42 9.24
C LYS A 16 17.57 -12.43 8.48
N PRO A 17 17.45 -12.36 8.75
CA PRO A 17 16.81 -12.54 8.06
C PRO A 17 16.30 -12.57 7.24
N ALA A 18 16.19 -12.58 7.31
CA ALA A 18 15.93 -12.86 6.60
C ALA A 18 15.60 -13.08 5.91
N GLU A 19 15.50 -13.22 5.96
CA GLU A 19 15.49 -13.78 5.38
C GLU A 19 14.89 -14.08 4.90
N ARG A 20 14.63 -14.22 5.25
CA ARG A 20 14.21 -14.77 4.93
C ARG A 20 13.52 -14.85 4.19
N THR A 21 13.19 -14.78 4.38
CA THR A 21 12.68 -15.09 3.80
C THR A 21 12.25 -15.32 3.05
N ALA A 22 12.21 -15.44 3.04
CA ALA A 22 12.02 -15.86 2.34
C ALA A 22 11.45 -16.26 1.88
N ALA A 23 11.25 -16.46 2.10
CA ALA A 23 11.06 -16.96 1.69
C ALA A 23 10.41 -17.18 1.31
N GLU A 24 10.15 -17.20 1.46
CA GLU A 24 9.86 -17.44 1.10
C GLU A 24 9.45 -17.65 0.18
N GLY A 25 9.24 -17.58 0.01
CA GLY A 25 8.97 -17.81 -0.74
C GLY A 25 8.91 -18.14 -1.55
N LYS A 26 8.78 -18.57 -1.54
CA LYS A 26 8.80 -18.97 -2.42
C LYS A 26 8.37 -18.74 -3.56
N GLY A 27 8.41 -19.19 -3.73
CA GLY A 27 8.05 -19.13 -5.10
C GLY A 27 7.97 -17.82 -5.64
N SER A 28 7.52 -17.12 -5.69
CA SER A 28 7.42 -15.84 -6.27
C SER A 28 8.26 -14.82 -5.60
N ALA A 29 9.42 -15.21 -5.28
CA ALA A 29 10.31 -14.29 -4.61
C ALA A 29 10.76 -13.13 -5.49
N THR A 30 10.55 -13.21 -6.79
CA THR A 30 11.02 -12.20 -7.71
C THR A 30 10.01 -11.06 -7.83
N LEU A 31 10.46 -9.83 -7.66
CA LEU A 31 9.60 -8.67 -7.87
C LEU A 31 9.32 -8.48 -9.35
N PRO A 32 8.11 -8.05 -9.71
CA PRO A 32 7.85 -7.62 -11.08
C PRO A 32 8.80 -6.49 -11.48
N ASP A 33 9.13 -6.43 -12.75
CA ASP A 33 10.04 -5.41 -13.27
C ASP A 33 9.62 -3.99 -12.91
N THR A 34 8.33 -3.73 -12.97
CA THR A 34 7.81 -2.40 -12.66
C THR A 34 8.08 -2.01 -11.21
N MET A 35 8.06 -2.97 -10.30
CA MET A 35 8.38 -2.70 -8.91
C MET A 35 9.87 -2.45 -8.71
N ILE A 36 10.69 -3.13 -9.47
CA ILE A 36 12.13 -2.93 -9.41
C ILE A 36 12.50 -1.53 -9.89
N THR A 37 11.83 -1.05 -10.91
CA THR A 37 12.10 0.26 -11.47
C THR A 37 11.38 1.39 -10.75
N GLY A 38 10.58 1.08 -9.77
CA GLY A 38 9.83 2.09 -9.02
C GLY A 38 8.57 2.58 -9.69
N LYS A 39 8.16 1.94 -10.76
CA LYS A 39 6.93 2.28 -11.47
C LYS A 39 5.79 1.39 -11.00
N ALA A 40 4.57 1.85 -11.21
CA ALA A 40 3.40 1.04 -10.95
C ALA A 40 3.38 -0.17 -11.88
N SER A 41 2.63 -1.19 -11.49
CA SER A 41 2.55 -2.43 -12.25
C SER A 41 1.90 -2.23 -13.61
N SER A 42 1.98 -3.25 -14.46
CA SER A 42 1.33 -3.26 -15.76
C SER A 42 -0.10 -3.80 -15.71
N ALA A 43 -0.68 -3.93 -14.52
CA ALA A 43 -2.04 -4.43 -14.39
C ALA A 43 -3.01 -3.57 -15.20
N LYS A 44 -3.89 -4.24 -15.93
CA LYS A 44 -4.83 -3.53 -16.80
C LYS A 44 -5.94 -2.87 -15.98
N ALA A 45 -6.39 -1.73 -16.46
CA ALA A 45 -7.48 -1.02 -15.81
C ALA A 45 -8.76 -1.87 -15.86
N ALA A 46 -9.42 -1.97 -14.73
CA ALA A 46 -10.67 -2.74 -14.63
C ALA A 46 -11.41 -2.33 -13.37
N ASP A 47 -12.69 -2.16 -13.49
CA ASP A 47 -13.52 -1.77 -12.35
C ASP A 47 -13.98 -3.00 -11.56
N GLY A 48 -14.15 -2.79 -10.26
CA GLY A 48 -14.75 -3.78 -9.37
C GLY A 48 -13.75 -4.39 -8.41
N ASP A 49 -14.28 -5.22 -7.53
CA ASP A 49 -13.52 -5.83 -6.44
C ASP A 49 -12.54 -6.89 -6.93
N LYS A 50 -12.98 -7.74 -7.86
CA LYS A 50 -12.15 -8.86 -8.30
C LYS A 50 -10.82 -8.44 -8.91
N PRO A 51 -10.78 -7.46 -9.82
CA PRO A 51 -9.49 -7.00 -10.36
C PRO A 51 -8.56 -6.49 -9.27
N VAL A 52 -9.08 -5.79 -8.28
CA VAL A 52 -8.26 -5.26 -7.19
C VAL A 52 -7.72 -6.41 -6.34
N PHE A 53 -8.56 -7.38 -6.00
CA PHE A 53 -8.10 -8.53 -5.22
C PHE A 53 -7.04 -9.32 -5.98
N ALA A 54 -7.20 -9.48 -7.30
CA ALA A 54 -6.21 -10.15 -8.12
C ALA A 54 -4.89 -9.37 -8.16
N TYR A 55 -4.98 -8.05 -8.29
CA TYR A 55 -3.81 -7.19 -8.25
C TYR A 55 -3.05 -7.36 -6.92
N ILE A 56 -3.75 -7.26 -5.81
CA ILE A 56 -3.13 -7.39 -4.48
C ILE A 56 -2.49 -8.78 -4.33
N ALA A 57 -3.19 -9.83 -4.78
CA ALA A 57 -2.67 -11.19 -4.68
C ALA A 57 -1.40 -11.39 -5.51
N SER A 58 -1.20 -10.57 -6.54
CA SER A 58 -0.02 -10.67 -7.40
C SER A 58 1.22 -10.00 -6.80
N LEU A 59 1.06 -9.22 -5.72
CA LEU A 59 2.18 -8.51 -5.13
C LEU A 59 3.06 -9.47 -4.32
N PRO A 60 4.38 -9.24 -4.31
CA PRO A 60 5.25 -9.98 -3.40
C PRO A 60 5.09 -9.48 -1.98
N GLN A 61 5.62 -10.24 -1.02
CA GLN A 61 5.69 -9.77 0.35
C GLN A 61 6.92 -8.86 0.50
N PRO A 62 6.87 -7.84 1.34
CA PRO A 62 5.79 -7.50 2.27
C PRO A 62 4.67 -6.66 1.67
N GLN A 63 4.81 -6.25 0.41
CA GLN A 63 3.83 -5.35 -0.23
C GLN A 63 2.42 -5.94 -0.21
N ARG A 64 2.29 -7.24 -0.47
CA ARG A 64 0.98 -7.88 -0.47
C ARG A 64 0.30 -7.75 0.88
N GLY A 65 1.00 -8.07 1.97
CA GLY A 65 0.42 -7.97 3.31
C GLY A 65 0.01 -6.56 3.67
N ILE A 66 0.83 -5.58 3.29
CA ILE A 66 0.50 -4.16 3.52
C ILE A 66 -0.76 -3.78 2.75
N ALA A 67 -0.82 -4.14 1.47
CA ALA A 67 -1.96 -3.82 0.63
C ALA A 67 -3.23 -4.50 1.12
N GLU A 68 -3.14 -5.74 1.58
CA GLU A 68 -4.28 -6.46 2.15
C GLU A 68 -4.82 -5.76 3.39
N ARG A 69 -3.93 -5.28 4.26
CA ARG A 69 -4.35 -4.57 5.46
C ARG A 69 -5.01 -3.24 5.12
N ILE A 70 -4.46 -2.52 4.16
CA ILE A 70 -5.05 -1.25 3.73
C ILE A 70 -6.42 -1.49 3.11
N ASP A 71 -6.56 -2.50 2.27
CA ASP A 71 -7.84 -2.83 1.64
C ASP A 71 -8.89 -3.19 2.70
N ALA A 72 -8.51 -4.04 3.65
CA ALA A 72 -9.43 -4.45 4.71
C ALA A 72 -9.84 -3.25 5.58
N LEU A 73 -8.90 -2.35 5.86
CA LEU A 73 -9.19 -1.16 6.62
C LEU A 73 -10.15 -0.23 5.87
N ALA A 74 -9.95 -0.08 4.56
CA ALA A 74 -10.83 0.72 3.73
C ALA A 74 -12.26 0.15 3.74
N ALA A 75 -12.38 -1.16 3.57
CA ALA A 75 -13.69 -1.80 3.55
C ALA A 75 -14.40 -1.67 4.90
N LYS A 76 -13.66 -1.75 5.99
CA LYS A 76 -14.23 -1.60 7.34
C LYS A 76 -14.63 -0.16 7.62
N THR A 77 -13.86 0.80 7.11
CA THR A 77 -14.03 2.22 7.43
C THR A 77 -15.09 2.90 6.58
N LEU A 78 -15.20 2.50 5.32
CA LEU A 78 -16.02 3.22 4.33
C LEU A 78 -17.14 2.35 3.80
N PRO A 79 -18.39 2.53 4.30
CA PRO A 79 -19.54 1.86 3.70
C PRO A 79 -19.68 2.28 2.23
N GLY A 80 -20.02 1.33 1.38
CA GLY A 80 -20.17 1.63 -0.05
C GLY A 80 -18.87 1.77 -0.80
N LEU A 81 -17.78 1.28 -0.23
CA LEU A 81 -16.47 1.35 -0.88
C LEU A 81 -16.52 0.76 -2.28
N GLN A 82 -15.96 1.49 -3.23
CA GLN A 82 -15.81 1.05 -4.60
C GLN A 82 -14.33 0.88 -4.92
N ARG A 83 -14.02 -0.14 -5.70
CA ARG A 83 -12.66 -0.50 -6.06
C ARG A 83 -12.46 -0.52 -7.57
N SER A 84 -11.27 -0.20 -8.01
CA SER A 84 -10.89 -0.28 -9.42
C SER A 84 -9.39 -0.40 -9.54
N VAL A 85 -8.93 -1.02 -10.60
CA VAL A 85 -7.50 -0.97 -10.96
C VAL A 85 -7.35 0.11 -12.02
N LYS A 86 -6.46 1.07 -11.76
CA LYS A 86 -6.12 2.15 -12.69
C LYS A 86 -4.64 2.43 -12.59
N TRP A 87 -4.02 2.66 -13.72
CA TRP A 87 -2.58 2.98 -13.78
C TRP A 87 -1.73 2.02 -12.95
N GLY A 88 -2.11 0.74 -12.98
CA GLY A 88 -1.33 -0.31 -12.31
C GLY A 88 -1.42 -0.34 -10.80
N MET A 89 -2.42 0.29 -10.22
CA MET A 89 -2.62 0.34 -8.76
C MET A 89 -4.08 0.14 -8.42
N SER A 90 -4.36 -0.18 -7.16
CA SER A 90 -5.74 -0.23 -6.70
C SER A 90 -6.21 1.18 -6.34
N TYR A 91 -7.40 1.53 -6.79
CA TYR A 91 -8.05 2.81 -6.52
C TYR A 91 -9.33 2.59 -5.75
N TYR A 92 -9.62 3.51 -4.85
CA TYR A 92 -10.73 3.39 -3.92
C TYR A 92 -11.53 4.68 -3.88
N GLY A 93 -12.84 4.55 -3.80
CA GLY A 93 -13.72 5.70 -3.68
C GLY A 93 -15.06 5.34 -3.08
N VAL A 94 -15.85 6.36 -2.80
CA VAL A 94 -17.23 6.21 -2.34
C VAL A 94 -18.07 7.15 -3.20
N GLY A 95 -19.13 6.61 -3.82
CA GLY A 95 -19.91 7.39 -4.76
C GLY A 95 -19.16 7.56 -6.08
N ASP A 96 -19.19 8.76 -6.62
CA ASP A 96 -18.48 9.06 -7.86
C ASP A 96 -17.02 9.44 -7.56
N GLY A 97 -16.13 8.93 -8.41
CA GLY A 97 -14.73 9.34 -8.35
C GLY A 97 -13.91 8.54 -7.37
N TRP A 98 -12.64 8.87 -7.34
CA TRP A 98 -11.64 8.11 -6.58
C TRP A 98 -11.03 9.01 -5.52
N CYS A 99 -10.86 8.49 -4.32
CA CYS A 99 -10.38 9.25 -3.18
C CYS A 99 -8.94 8.93 -2.81
N PHE A 100 -8.53 7.69 -2.98
CA PHE A 100 -7.15 7.30 -2.67
C PHE A 100 -6.78 6.06 -3.48
N CYS A 101 -5.48 5.80 -3.52
CA CYS A 101 -4.96 4.64 -4.23
C CYS A 101 -3.86 3.97 -3.41
N CYS A 102 -3.61 2.71 -3.74
CA CYS A 102 -2.63 1.91 -3.05
C CYS A 102 -1.88 1.08 -4.10
N GLY A 103 -0.58 1.20 -4.15
CA GLY A 103 0.23 0.46 -5.10
C GLY A 103 1.48 -0.11 -4.49
N GLY A 104 1.89 -1.29 -4.94
CA GLY A 104 3.13 -1.91 -4.51
C GLY A 104 4.29 -1.49 -5.40
N PHE A 105 5.39 -1.13 -4.79
CA PHE A 105 6.61 -0.71 -5.47
C PHE A 105 7.81 -1.41 -4.85
N ALA A 106 8.98 -1.21 -5.42
CA ALA A 106 10.18 -1.83 -4.87
C ALA A 106 10.41 -1.35 -3.44
N GLY A 107 10.34 -2.25 -2.49
CA GLY A 107 10.63 -1.97 -1.10
C GLY A 107 9.55 -1.31 -0.28
N HIS A 108 8.42 -0.93 -0.90
CA HIS A 108 7.38 -0.23 -0.15
C HIS A 108 6.03 -0.29 -0.87
N VAL A 109 5.02 0.22 -0.19
CA VAL A 109 3.69 0.45 -0.77
C VAL A 109 3.46 1.96 -0.73
N LYS A 110 2.80 2.49 -1.77
CA LYS A 110 2.35 3.89 -1.75
C LYS A 110 0.86 3.90 -1.46
N LEU A 111 0.48 4.57 -0.39
CA LEU A 111 -0.92 4.87 -0.09
C LEU A 111 -1.07 6.38 -0.22
N MET A 112 -1.77 6.81 -1.26
CA MET A 112 -1.85 8.22 -1.60
C MET A 112 -3.30 8.68 -1.64
N PHE A 113 -3.55 9.85 -1.02
CA PHE A 113 -4.89 10.45 -0.94
C PHE A 113 -4.95 11.61 -1.92
N VAL A 114 -5.97 11.59 -2.78
CA VAL A 114 -6.08 12.55 -3.87
C VAL A 114 -6.12 13.99 -3.39
N ASN A 115 -6.88 14.25 -2.34
CA ASN A 115 -6.94 15.58 -1.73
C ASN A 115 -6.14 15.61 -0.43
N GLY A 116 -5.01 14.92 -0.42
CA GLY A 116 -4.22 14.73 0.79
C GLY A 116 -3.75 16.01 1.44
N ALA A 117 -3.49 17.05 0.65
CA ALA A 117 -3.01 18.32 1.19
C ALA A 117 -4.04 19.00 2.10
N ALA A 118 -5.31 18.61 1.99
CA ALA A 118 -6.39 19.18 2.82
C ALA A 118 -6.68 18.34 4.07
N LEU A 119 -6.01 17.21 4.23
CA LEU A 119 -6.24 16.33 5.37
C LEU A 119 -5.59 16.87 6.63
N VAL A 120 -6.15 16.50 7.78
CA VAL A 120 -5.65 16.94 9.09
C VAL A 120 -5.35 15.70 9.93
N PRO A 121 -4.09 15.47 10.30
CA PRO A 121 -2.87 16.16 9.83
C PRO A 121 -2.58 15.82 8.38
N VAL A 122 -1.80 16.65 7.71
CA VAL A 122 -1.42 16.38 6.31
C VAL A 122 -0.46 15.18 6.29
N PRO A 123 -0.77 14.17 5.45
CA PRO A 123 0.17 13.04 5.32
C PRO A 123 1.55 13.50 4.82
N PRO A 124 2.63 12.84 5.24
CA PRO A 124 3.98 13.38 5.07
C PRO A 124 4.58 13.29 3.68
N VAL A 125 4.10 12.38 2.82
CA VAL A 125 4.75 12.14 1.54
C VAL A 125 4.04 12.90 0.43
N THR A 126 4.83 13.62 -0.38
CA THR A 126 4.35 14.28 -1.59
C THR A 126 4.88 13.49 -2.78
N PRO A 127 4.04 12.68 -3.44
CA PRO A 127 4.52 11.84 -4.53
C PRO A 127 4.82 12.64 -5.77
N VAL A 128 5.85 12.22 -6.50
CA VAL A 128 6.22 12.85 -7.76
C VAL A 128 5.22 12.43 -8.84
N GLY A 129 4.74 13.41 -9.62
CA GLY A 129 3.91 13.12 -10.77
C GLY A 129 2.46 12.79 -10.48
N MET A 130 2.00 13.00 -9.25
CA MET A 130 0.61 12.70 -8.88
C MET A 130 -0.19 13.96 -8.51
N GLY A 131 0.24 15.11 -8.99
CA GLY A 131 -0.50 16.35 -8.78
C GLY A 131 -0.08 17.07 -7.51
N LYS A 132 -0.57 18.31 -7.38
CA LYS A 132 -0.17 19.18 -6.28
C LYS A 132 -0.84 18.85 -4.96
N SER A 133 -2.03 18.28 -5.01
CA SER A 133 -2.85 18.04 -3.82
C SER A 133 -2.66 16.66 -3.22
N THR A 134 -1.99 15.76 -3.91
CA THR A 134 -1.84 14.37 -3.44
C THR A 134 -0.82 14.30 -2.34
N ARG A 135 -1.16 13.62 -1.25
CA ARG A 135 -0.27 13.35 -0.12
C ARG A 135 -0.55 11.96 0.40
N GLY A 136 0.44 11.33 0.97
CA GLY A 136 0.22 9.99 1.51
C GLY A 136 1.35 9.49 2.37
N VAL A 137 1.46 8.17 2.44
CA VAL A 137 2.49 7.48 3.20
C VAL A 137 3.07 6.36 2.35
N GLU A 138 4.29 5.94 2.69
CA GLU A 138 4.99 4.88 1.99
C GLU A 138 5.48 3.81 2.97
N PRO A 139 4.56 3.01 3.52
CA PRO A 139 4.95 1.97 4.48
C PRO A 139 5.81 0.88 3.82
N GLU A 140 6.77 0.39 4.58
CA GLU A 140 7.65 -0.69 4.15
C GLU A 140 7.32 -2.01 4.83
N SER A 141 6.46 -1.98 5.82
CA SER A 141 5.99 -3.17 6.53
C SER A 141 4.61 -2.92 7.11
N VAL A 142 3.93 -3.99 7.49
CA VAL A 142 2.64 -3.87 8.16
C VAL A 142 2.78 -3.07 9.46
N ALA A 143 3.91 -3.20 10.14
CA ALA A 143 4.14 -2.49 11.40
C ALA A 143 4.21 -0.97 11.22
N ASP A 144 4.46 -0.50 10.00
CA ASP A 144 4.49 0.95 9.73
C ASP A 144 3.09 1.56 9.58
N LEU A 145 2.05 0.73 9.55
CA LEU A 145 0.69 1.23 9.35
C LEU A 145 0.09 1.74 10.65
N ASP A 146 -0.15 3.03 10.73
CA ASP A 146 -0.97 3.60 11.79
C ASP A 146 -2.41 3.53 11.33
N GLU A 147 -3.07 2.41 11.59
CA GLU A 147 -4.40 2.14 11.04
C GLU A 147 -5.44 3.15 11.52
N ARG A 148 -5.29 3.63 12.75
CA ARG A 148 -6.22 4.60 13.30
C ARG A 148 -6.13 5.92 12.52
N GLN A 149 -4.91 6.40 12.30
CA GLN A 149 -4.69 7.63 11.54
C GLN A 149 -5.12 7.46 10.09
N ILE A 150 -4.79 6.32 9.49
CA ILE A 150 -5.16 6.06 8.10
C ILE A 150 -6.68 6.03 7.95
N ALA A 151 -7.39 5.41 8.89
CA ALA A 151 -8.85 5.39 8.85
C ALA A 151 -9.43 6.80 8.93
N GLU A 152 -8.85 7.68 9.76
CA GLU A 152 -9.29 9.06 9.84
C GLU A 152 -9.09 9.79 8.52
N TRP A 153 -7.95 9.60 7.89
CA TRP A 153 -7.71 10.18 6.58
C TRP A 153 -8.71 9.65 5.53
N MET A 154 -9.00 8.36 5.56
CA MET A 154 -9.97 7.76 4.65
C MET A 154 -11.35 8.41 4.81
N LYS A 155 -11.78 8.62 6.04
CA LYS A 155 -13.06 9.28 6.30
C LYS A 155 -13.08 10.71 5.78
N GLN A 156 -12.01 11.45 6.03
CA GLN A 156 -11.92 12.84 5.58
C GLN A 156 -11.94 12.95 4.07
N VAL A 157 -11.14 12.12 3.38
CA VAL A 157 -11.05 12.21 1.94
C VAL A 157 -12.36 11.75 1.27
N ALA A 158 -13.06 10.81 1.87
CA ALA A 158 -14.33 10.32 1.34
C ALA A 158 -15.48 11.30 1.55
N ALA A 159 -15.31 12.29 2.45
CA ALA A 159 -16.34 13.26 2.73
C ALA A 159 -16.43 14.35 1.66
N VAL A 160 -15.46 14.41 0.75
CA VAL A 160 -15.48 15.37 -0.36
C VAL A 160 -15.57 14.62 -1.68
N PRO A 161 -16.02 15.27 -2.77
CA PRO A 161 -16.10 14.58 -4.06
C PRO A 161 -14.75 14.05 -4.50
N GLY A 162 -14.76 12.82 -4.99
CA GLY A 162 -13.57 12.21 -5.56
C GLY A 162 -13.24 12.76 -6.93
N VAL A 163 -12.12 12.31 -7.50
CA VAL A 163 -11.71 12.71 -8.84
C VAL A 163 -11.98 11.58 -9.81
N GLY A 164 -12.12 11.92 -11.10
CA GLY A 164 -12.29 10.93 -12.15
C GLY A 164 -13.65 10.26 -12.16
N GLY A 165 -14.63 10.83 -11.50
CA GLY A 165 -15.99 10.31 -11.52
C GLY A 165 -16.69 10.59 -12.83
N LYS A 166 -17.86 10.02 -12.97
CA LYS A 166 -18.66 10.24 -14.17
C LYS A 166 -19.13 11.68 -14.23
N LYS A 167 -19.09 12.22 -15.40
CA LYS A 167 -19.68 13.56 -15.61
C LYS A 167 -21.18 13.45 -15.67
N ARG A 168 -21.80 14.47 -15.20
CA ARG A 168 -23.25 14.55 -15.17
C ARG A 168 -23.74 15.58 -16.15
#